data_3f94d7cbd20a69f163c9edc21613c501
#
_entry.id   3f94d7cbd20a69f163c9edc21613c501
#
_cell.length_a   1.000
_cell.length_b   1.000
_cell.length_c   1.000
_cell.angle_alpha   90.00
_cell.angle_beta   90.00
_cell.angle_gamma   90.00
#
_symmetry.space_group_name_H-M   'P 1'
#
loop_
_entity.id
_entity.type
_entity.pdbx_description
1 polymer ?
#
loop_
_entity_poly.entity_id
_entity_poly.type
_entity_poly.pdbx_seq_one_letter_code
_entity_poly.pdbx_strand_id
1 'polypeptide(L)'
;MRYAPPLLEIDIVTAAIVVLLAVAGVLLWRHQRVQAAQALDEAQRQICRLAASQHSLRDAERRRIARDLHDDLGQHLLALGLDLGALASAHPALRLPLEALQERVGQATRAMRAIVHDLPGEALESGLEGAVQQQIAQFSRLSGIRCRLDAEPDAFAAPDGGIEAVLYRVLQESLSNIVRHAQASEVCVGLCRQEHSLSLTVRDNGAGLPQPTARRGHGLRGIAQRVSEAGGRFDIASTPGAGTALTMSFPIQ
;
A
#
# COMPACT_ATOMS: atom_id res chain seq x y z
N MET A 1 37.70 1.12 82.79
CA MET A 1 36.30 0.87 82.35
C MET A 1 36.15 1.32 80.93
N ARG A 2 36.14 0.38 79.98
CA ARG A 2 35.88 0.69 78.56
C ARG A 2 34.39 0.49 78.33
N TYR A 3 33.70 1.54 78.03
CA TYR A 3 32.31 1.52 77.52
C TYR A 3 32.35 0.97 76.07
N ALA A 4 31.87 -0.25 75.88
CA ALA A 4 31.52 -0.76 74.59
C ALA A 4 30.19 -0.09 74.19
N PRO A 5 30.09 0.46 72.95
CA PRO A 5 28.82 0.99 72.46
C PRO A 5 27.81 -0.19 72.33
N PRO A 6 26.52 0.06 72.61
CA PRO A 6 25.52 -0.99 72.41
C PRO A 6 25.45 -1.28 70.89
N LEU A 7 25.80 -2.50 70.55
CA LEU A 7 25.51 -3.03 69.22
C LEU A 7 23.98 -2.87 69.00
N LEU A 8 23.60 -2.21 67.94
CA LEU A 8 22.21 -2.10 67.49
C LEU A 8 21.60 -3.52 67.42
N GLU A 9 20.90 -3.95 68.45
CA GLU A 9 19.95 -5.05 68.36
C GLU A 9 18.79 -4.51 67.49
N ILE A 10 18.93 -4.69 66.14
CA ILE A 10 17.81 -4.50 65.25
C ILE A 10 16.82 -5.59 65.61
N ASP A 11 15.75 -5.22 66.32
CA ASP A 11 14.71 -6.11 66.75
C ASP A 11 14.20 -6.89 65.51
N ILE A 12 14.10 -8.19 65.58
CA ILE A 12 13.67 -9.06 64.44
C ILE A 12 12.36 -8.51 63.85
N VAL A 13 11.53 -7.88 64.67
CA VAL A 13 10.28 -7.25 64.26
C VAL A 13 10.51 -6.08 63.31
N THR A 14 11.47 -5.19 63.61
CA THR A 14 11.79 -4.02 62.76
C THR A 14 12.40 -4.48 61.43
N ALA A 15 13.27 -5.49 61.44
CA ALA A 15 13.82 -6.09 60.21
C ALA A 15 12.71 -6.71 59.31
N ALA A 16 11.78 -7.42 59.93
CA ALA A 16 10.63 -8.00 59.23
C ALA A 16 9.72 -6.95 58.60
N ILE A 17 9.44 -5.83 59.28
CA ILE A 17 8.66 -4.71 58.78
C ILE A 17 9.36 -4.07 57.58
N VAL A 18 10.66 -3.83 57.66
CA VAL A 18 11.43 -3.21 56.54
C VAL A 18 11.40 -4.12 55.31
N VAL A 19 11.57 -5.43 55.48
CA VAL A 19 11.49 -6.40 54.37
C VAL A 19 10.05 -6.38 53.73
N LEU A 20 9.04 -6.38 54.60
CA LEU A 20 7.64 -6.36 54.14
C LEU A 20 7.32 -5.10 53.35
N LEU A 21 7.76 -3.93 53.80
CA LEU A 21 7.63 -2.66 53.11
C LEU A 21 8.40 -2.63 51.77
N ALA A 22 9.62 -3.17 51.73
CA ALA A 22 10.40 -3.30 50.52
C ALA A 22 9.72 -4.21 49.48
N VAL A 23 9.21 -5.37 49.91
CA VAL A 23 8.44 -6.28 49.06
C VAL A 23 7.17 -5.61 48.52
N ALA A 24 6.40 -4.95 49.38
CA ALA A 24 5.20 -4.18 48.97
C ALA A 24 5.55 -3.08 47.97
N GLY A 25 6.64 -2.35 48.17
CA GLY A 25 7.14 -1.33 47.25
C GLY A 25 7.51 -1.90 45.87
N VAL A 26 8.20 -3.05 45.86
CA VAL A 26 8.54 -3.75 44.59
C VAL A 26 7.28 -4.24 43.87
N LEU A 27 6.32 -4.79 44.61
CA LEU A 27 5.06 -5.27 44.01
C LEU A 27 4.23 -4.12 43.43
N LEU A 28 4.12 -2.99 44.14
CA LEU A 28 3.45 -1.78 43.67
C LEU A 28 4.16 -1.23 42.44
N TRP A 29 5.46 -1.12 42.43
CA TRP A 29 6.24 -0.65 41.30
C TRP A 29 6.08 -1.55 40.07
N ARG A 30 6.11 -2.89 40.26
CA ARG A 30 5.82 -3.83 39.15
C ARG A 30 4.42 -3.68 38.62
N HIS A 31 3.44 -3.56 39.51
CA HIS A 31 2.03 -3.35 39.13
C HIS A 31 1.86 -2.07 38.29
N GLN A 32 2.43 -0.94 38.75
CA GLN A 32 2.39 0.32 38.01
C GLN A 32 3.07 0.22 36.63
N ARG A 33 4.22 -0.48 36.56
CA ARG A 33 4.90 -0.72 35.26
C ARG A 33 4.04 -1.53 34.29
N VAL A 34 3.39 -2.58 34.76
CA VAL A 34 2.52 -3.40 33.94
C VAL A 34 1.31 -2.59 33.45
N GLN A 35 0.68 -1.81 34.31
CA GLN A 35 -0.43 -0.94 33.92
C GLN A 35 0.00 0.13 32.91
N ALA A 36 1.15 0.77 33.11
CA ALA A 36 1.68 1.74 32.16
C ALA A 36 2.00 1.11 30.79
N ALA A 37 2.55 -0.09 30.77
CA ALA A 37 2.81 -0.80 29.53
C ALA A 37 1.51 -1.20 28.79
N GLN A 38 0.49 -1.64 29.52
CA GLN A 38 -0.82 -1.96 28.95
C GLN A 38 -1.52 -0.70 28.39
N ALA A 39 -1.50 0.40 29.12
CA ALA A 39 -2.06 1.67 28.65
C ALA A 39 -1.37 2.20 27.38
N LEU A 40 -0.04 2.04 27.29
CA LEU A 40 0.72 2.41 26.10
C LEU A 40 0.36 1.54 24.90
N ASP A 41 0.22 0.22 25.08
CA ASP A 41 -0.15 -0.73 24.03
C ASP A 41 -1.60 -0.46 23.54
N GLU A 42 -2.51 -0.19 24.47
CA GLU A 42 -3.88 0.22 24.11
C GLU A 42 -3.93 1.54 23.32
N ALA A 43 -3.20 2.55 23.74
CA ALA A 43 -3.11 3.83 23.03
C ALA A 43 -2.51 3.62 21.62
N GLN A 44 -1.51 2.77 21.49
CA GLN A 44 -0.87 2.45 20.21
C GLN A 44 -1.83 1.72 19.27
N ARG A 45 -2.62 0.77 19.79
CA ARG A 45 -3.68 0.10 19.04
C ARG A 45 -4.79 1.05 18.60
N GLN A 46 -5.19 2.00 19.44
CA GLN A 46 -6.18 3.02 19.07
C GLN A 46 -5.66 3.93 17.96
N ILE A 47 -4.42 4.40 18.03
CA ILE A 47 -3.80 5.22 16.97
C ILE A 47 -3.77 4.44 15.65
N CYS A 48 -3.38 3.15 15.67
CA CYS A 48 -3.38 2.31 14.48
C CYS A 48 -4.79 2.14 13.88
N ARG A 49 -5.81 1.92 14.72
CA ARG A 49 -7.22 1.81 14.26
C ARG A 49 -7.72 3.12 13.66
N LEU A 50 -7.44 4.25 14.29
CA LEU A 50 -7.83 5.56 13.77
C LEU A 50 -7.12 5.89 12.46
N ALA A 51 -5.83 5.57 12.35
CA ALA A 51 -5.09 5.74 11.10
C ALA A 51 -5.66 4.86 9.98
N ALA A 52 -5.98 3.59 10.26
CA ALA A 52 -6.60 2.69 9.30
C ALA A 52 -7.99 3.19 8.85
N SER A 53 -8.82 3.64 9.80
CA SER A 53 -10.15 4.19 9.47
C SER A 53 -10.07 5.49 8.66
N GLN A 54 -9.09 6.37 8.93
CA GLN A 54 -8.87 7.57 8.12
C GLN A 54 -8.42 7.22 6.69
N HIS A 55 -7.59 6.19 6.52
CA HIS A 55 -7.21 5.72 5.19
C HIS A 55 -8.40 5.17 4.41
N SER A 56 -9.24 4.35 5.05
CA SER A 56 -10.43 3.79 4.40
C SER A 56 -11.45 4.87 4.00
N LEU A 57 -11.66 5.88 4.85
CA LEU A 57 -12.54 7.02 4.54
C LEU A 57 -11.98 7.88 3.40
N ARG A 58 -10.68 8.14 3.37
CA ARG A 58 -10.04 8.87 2.27
C ARG A 58 -10.11 8.09 0.96
N ASP A 59 -9.93 6.79 0.98
CA ASP A 59 -10.04 5.95 -0.20
C ASP A 59 -11.49 5.84 -0.70
N ALA A 60 -12.46 5.80 0.21
CA ALA A 60 -13.89 5.87 -0.14
C ALA A 60 -14.26 7.22 -0.77
N GLU A 61 -13.80 8.33 -0.19
CA GLU A 61 -14.04 9.67 -0.72
C GLU A 61 -13.36 9.88 -2.08
N ARG A 62 -12.11 9.43 -2.24
CA ARG A 62 -11.43 9.45 -3.54
C ARG A 62 -12.20 8.66 -4.59
N ARG A 63 -12.69 7.47 -4.27
CA ARG A 63 -13.52 6.66 -5.19
C ARG A 63 -14.82 7.37 -5.56
N ARG A 64 -15.46 8.06 -4.61
CA ARG A 64 -16.65 8.84 -4.88
C ARG A 64 -16.34 10.00 -5.84
N ILE A 65 -15.32 10.81 -5.52
CA ILE A 65 -14.90 11.95 -6.35
C ILE A 65 -14.55 11.51 -7.78
N ALA A 66 -13.88 10.37 -7.91
CA ALA A 66 -13.52 9.85 -9.23
C ALA A 66 -14.73 9.44 -10.06
N ARG A 67 -15.72 8.77 -9.45
CA ARG A 67 -16.96 8.45 -10.15
C ARG A 67 -17.73 9.72 -10.54
N ASP A 68 -17.85 10.66 -9.62
CA ASP A 68 -18.52 11.93 -9.89
C ASP A 68 -17.81 12.69 -11.05
N LEU A 69 -16.47 12.70 -11.07
CA LEU A 69 -15.69 13.29 -12.16
C LEU A 69 -15.84 12.52 -13.48
N HIS A 70 -15.88 11.20 -13.43
CA HIS A 70 -16.06 10.38 -14.63
C HIS A 70 -17.44 10.57 -15.24
N ASP A 71 -18.49 10.56 -14.43
CA ASP A 71 -19.86 10.63 -14.88
C ASP A 71 -20.22 12.04 -15.40
N ASP A 72 -19.78 13.08 -14.71
CA ASP A 72 -20.12 14.46 -15.08
C ASP A 72 -19.14 15.03 -16.12
N LEU A 73 -17.86 15.13 -15.78
CA LEU A 73 -16.87 15.75 -16.66
C LEU A 73 -16.55 14.89 -17.88
N GLY A 74 -16.54 13.55 -17.71
CA GLY A 74 -16.30 12.61 -18.80
C GLY A 74 -17.38 12.67 -19.88
N GLN A 75 -18.65 12.72 -19.48
CA GLN A 75 -19.77 12.86 -20.39
C GLN A 75 -19.75 14.20 -21.13
N HIS A 76 -19.47 15.30 -20.45
CA HIS A 76 -19.37 16.63 -21.06
C HIS A 76 -18.23 16.74 -22.08
N LEU A 77 -17.04 16.18 -21.75
CA LEU A 77 -15.90 16.16 -22.68
C LEU A 77 -16.18 15.29 -23.91
N LEU A 78 -16.88 14.17 -23.74
CA LEU A 78 -17.29 13.31 -24.85
C LEU A 78 -18.28 14.03 -25.76
N ALA A 79 -19.33 14.64 -25.19
CA ALA A 79 -20.31 15.41 -25.96
C ALA A 79 -19.65 16.56 -26.76
N LEU A 80 -18.75 17.32 -26.08
CA LEU A 80 -18.00 18.39 -26.72
C LEU A 80 -17.11 17.87 -27.88
N GLY A 81 -16.48 16.70 -27.71
CA GLY A 81 -15.71 16.07 -28.78
C GLY A 81 -16.55 15.67 -29.99
N LEU A 82 -17.78 15.19 -29.77
CA LEU A 82 -18.72 14.85 -30.82
C LEU A 82 -19.25 16.10 -31.54
N ASP A 83 -19.57 17.15 -30.80
CA ASP A 83 -20.04 18.43 -31.35
C ASP A 83 -18.97 19.09 -32.23
N LEU A 84 -17.70 19.09 -31.77
CA LEU A 84 -16.57 19.58 -32.56
C LEU A 84 -16.38 18.78 -33.87
N GLY A 85 -16.55 17.46 -33.83
CA GLY A 85 -16.49 16.58 -34.99
C GLY A 85 -17.61 16.88 -36.00
N ALA A 86 -18.83 17.07 -35.50
CA ALA A 86 -19.97 17.45 -36.33
C ALA A 86 -19.78 18.81 -36.99
N LEU A 87 -19.30 19.82 -36.24
CA LEU A 87 -18.99 21.15 -36.78
C LEU A 87 -17.86 21.12 -37.82
N ALA A 88 -16.80 20.32 -37.59
CA ALA A 88 -15.71 20.16 -38.55
C ALA A 88 -16.20 19.56 -39.88
N SER A 89 -17.16 18.64 -39.80
CA SER A 89 -17.78 18.02 -40.96
C SER A 89 -18.71 18.99 -41.71
N ALA A 90 -19.43 19.83 -40.98
CA ALA A 90 -20.38 20.82 -41.57
C ALA A 90 -19.70 22.06 -42.16
N HIS A 91 -18.49 22.39 -41.67
CA HIS A 91 -17.76 23.61 -42.07
C HIS A 91 -16.34 23.30 -42.53
N PRO A 92 -16.12 22.90 -43.82
CA PRO A 92 -14.81 22.53 -44.34
C PRO A 92 -13.73 23.63 -44.19
N ALA A 93 -14.11 24.90 -44.25
CA ALA A 93 -13.22 26.04 -44.07
C ALA A 93 -12.63 26.16 -42.64
N LEU A 94 -13.33 25.63 -41.63
CA LEU A 94 -12.92 25.63 -40.22
C LEU A 94 -12.40 24.28 -39.76
N ARG A 95 -12.26 23.31 -40.64
CA ARG A 95 -11.90 21.93 -40.31
C ARG A 95 -10.62 21.85 -39.52
N LEU A 96 -9.52 22.45 -39.96
CA LEU A 96 -8.23 22.39 -39.28
C LEU A 96 -8.24 22.94 -37.84
N PRO A 97 -8.78 24.15 -37.58
CA PRO A 97 -8.88 24.65 -36.20
C PRO A 97 -9.82 23.81 -35.32
N LEU A 98 -10.90 23.23 -35.88
CA LEU A 98 -11.82 22.37 -35.12
C LEU A 98 -11.19 21.02 -34.79
N GLU A 99 -10.43 20.42 -35.69
CA GLU A 99 -9.64 19.19 -35.42
C GLU A 99 -8.59 19.45 -34.37
N ALA A 100 -7.92 20.60 -34.33
CA ALA A 100 -6.97 20.96 -33.26
C ALA A 100 -7.66 21.12 -31.90
N LEU A 101 -8.87 21.65 -31.83
CA LEU A 101 -9.67 21.73 -30.61
C LEU A 101 -10.12 20.33 -30.16
N GLN A 102 -10.53 19.47 -31.07
CA GLN A 102 -10.93 18.10 -30.81
C GLN A 102 -9.76 17.28 -30.21
N GLU A 103 -8.55 17.49 -30.76
CA GLU A 103 -7.35 16.85 -30.19
C GLU A 103 -7.07 17.32 -28.74
N ARG A 104 -7.25 18.62 -28.43
CA ARG A 104 -7.12 19.16 -27.06
C ARG A 104 -8.16 18.58 -26.11
N VAL A 105 -9.40 18.44 -26.55
CA VAL A 105 -10.45 17.78 -25.76
C VAL A 105 -10.08 16.32 -25.50
N GLY A 106 -9.56 15.61 -26.51
CA GLY A 106 -9.05 14.25 -26.36
C GLY A 106 -7.89 14.15 -25.36
N GLN A 107 -6.97 15.13 -25.37
CA GLN A 107 -5.88 15.20 -24.37
C GLN A 107 -6.42 15.45 -22.97
N ALA A 108 -7.37 16.36 -22.78
CA ALA A 108 -8.00 16.62 -21.49
C ALA A 108 -8.74 15.40 -20.96
N THR A 109 -9.45 14.68 -21.85
CA THR A 109 -10.13 13.41 -21.48
C THR A 109 -9.13 12.35 -21.06
N ARG A 110 -8.01 12.20 -21.76
CA ARG A 110 -6.93 11.26 -21.37
C ARG A 110 -6.29 11.64 -20.03
N ALA A 111 -6.03 12.93 -19.79
CA ALA A 111 -5.48 13.43 -18.54
C ALA A 111 -6.43 13.18 -17.36
N MET A 112 -7.72 13.47 -17.54
CA MET A 112 -8.76 13.21 -16.54
C MET A 112 -8.85 11.71 -16.22
N ARG A 113 -8.91 10.84 -17.23
CA ARG A 113 -8.91 9.39 -17.03
C ARG A 113 -7.66 8.90 -16.28
N ALA A 114 -6.49 9.46 -16.56
CA ALA A 114 -5.27 9.11 -15.83
C ALA A 114 -5.36 9.43 -14.34
N ILE A 115 -6.03 10.55 -13.98
CA ILE A 115 -6.26 10.92 -12.55
C ILE A 115 -7.28 9.98 -11.90
N VAL A 116 -8.34 9.60 -12.63
CA VAL A 116 -9.42 8.72 -12.16
C VAL A 116 -8.94 7.26 -12.08
N HIS A 117 -8.15 6.80 -13.05
CA HIS A 117 -7.64 5.42 -13.14
C HIS A 117 -6.64 5.03 -12.03
N ASP A 118 -6.16 5.98 -11.24
CA ASP A 118 -5.37 5.67 -10.03
C ASP A 118 -6.24 5.04 -8.91
N LEU A 119 -7.52 4.76 -9.18
CA LEU A 119 -8.48 4.19 -8.25
C LEU A 119 -8.83 2.73 -8.63
N PRO A 120 -8.58 1.74 -7.74
CA PRO A 120 -8.69 0.30 -8.06
C PRO A 120 -10.08 -0.18 -8.48
N GLY A 121 -11.14 0.58 -8.17
CA GLY A 121 -12.52 0.15 -8.42
C GLY A 121 -12.86 0.00 -9.91
N GLU A 122 -12.51 0.99 -10.73
CA GLU A 122 -12.81 0.95 -12.18
C GLU A 122 -11.88 0.01 -12.95
N ALA A 123 -10.60 -0.06 -12.53
CA ALA A 123 -9.64 -0.93 -13.20
C ALA A 123 -10.05 -2.41 -13.14
N LEU A 124 -10.70 -2.83 -12.06
CA LEU A 124 -11.12 -4.21 -11.83
C LEU A 124 -12.50 -4.55 -12.45
N GLU A 125 -13.23 -3.62 -13.05
CA GLU A 125 -14.49 -3.91 -13.76
C GLU A 125 -14.29 -4.87 -14.95
N SER A 126 -13.11 -4.87 -15.56
CA SER A 126 -12.71 -5.82 -16.60
C SER A 126 -12.06 -7.11 -16.07
N GLY A 127 -12.10 -7.32 -14.75
CA GLY A 127 -11.41 -8.40 -14.04
C GLY A 127 -9.94 -8.11 -13.76
N LEU A 128 -9.34 -8.93 -12.88
CA LEU A 128 -7.95 -8.76 -12.45
C LEU A 128 -6.95 -8.85 -13.62
N GLU A 129 -7.19 -9.77 -14.56
CA GLU A 129 -6.30 -9.94 -15.71
C GLU A 129 -6.21 -8.68 -16.57
N GLY A 130 -7.37 -8.14 -16.98
CA GLY A 130 -7.43 -6.92 -17.77
C GLY A 130 -6.79 -5.74 -17.07
N ALA A 131 -7.06 -5.59 -15.77
CA ALA A 131 -6.48 -4.56 -14.93
C ALA A 131 -4.95 -4.64 -14.85
N VAL A 132 -4.40 -5.82 -14.62
CA VAL A 132 -2.95 -6.07 -14.52
C VAL A 132 -2.27 -5.82 -15.87
N GLN A 133 -2.82 -6.35 -16.97
CA GLN A 133 -2.28 -6.14 -18.32
C GLN A 133 -2.27 -4.65 -18.69
N GLN A 134 -3.35 -3.94 -18.42
CA GLN A 134 -3.46 -2.50 -18.68
C GLN A 134 -2.45 -1.70 -17.85
N GLN A 135 -2.30 -2.01 -16.56
CA GLN A 135 -1.36 -1.36 -15.66
C GLN A 135 0.10 -1.54 -16.12
N ILE A 136 0.47 -2.76 -16.53
CA ILE A 136 1.80 -3.07 -17.07
C ILE A 136 2.07 -2.33 -18.37
N ALA A 137 1.11 -2.30 -19.29
CA ALA A 137 1.23 -1.60 -20.56
C ALA A 137 1.37 -0.07 -20.35
N GLN A 138 0.61 0.49 -19.42
CA GLN A 138 0.70 1.90 -19.06
C GLN A 138 2.05 2.23 -18.41
N PHE A 139 2.50 1.40 -17.46
CA PHE A 139 3.80 1.54 -16.81
C PHE A 139 4.94 1.56 -17.83
N SER A 140 5.01 0.56 -18.72
CA SER A 140 6.06 0.47 -19.74
C SER A 140 6.06 1.69 -20.67
N ARG A 141 4.89 2.17 -21.08
CA ARG A 141 4.75 3.34 -21.96
C ARG A 141 5.21 4.64 -21.30
N LEU A 142 4.88 4.84 -20.00
CA LEU A 142 5.19 6.08 -19.29
C LEU A 142 6.60 6.14 -18.74
N SER A 143 7.12 5.01 -18.27
CA SER A 143 8.47 4.96 -17.66
C SER A 143 9.57 4.65 -18.65
N GLY A 144 9.26 4.05 -19.80
CA GLY A 144 10.25 3.50 -20.73
C GLY A 144 10.91 2.20 -20.25
N ILE A 145 10.51 1.68 -19.07
CA ILE A 145 11.03 0.42 -18.50
C ILE A 145 10.29 -0.74 -19.13
N ARG A 146 11.02 -1.76 -19.59
CA ARG A 146 10.40 -2.99 -20.10
C ARG A 146 9.73 -3.74 -18.96
N CYS A 147 8.44 -4.04 -19.09
CA CYS A 147 7.72 -4.83 -18.10
C CYS A 147 7.12 -6.08 -18.76
N ARG A 148 7.41 -7.26 -18.19
CA ARG A 148 6.89 -8.54 -18.64
C ARG A 148 5.92 -9.10 -17.61
N LEU A 149 4.79 -9.63 -18.08
CA LEU A 149 3.87 -10.42 -17.27
C LEU A 149 4.16 -11.90 -17.48
N ASP A 150 4.34 -12.62 -16.39
CA ASP A 150 4.50 -14.05 -16.32
C ASP A 150 3.39 -14.59 -15.41
N ALA A 151 2.31 -15.06 -16.01
CA ALA A 151 1.11 -15.47 -15.27
C ALA A 151 0.55 -16.75 -15.84
N GLU A 152 0.19 -17.66 -14.95
CA GLU A 152 -0.58 -18.86 -15.31
C GLU A 152 -2.03 -18.47 -15.60
N PRO A 153 -2.70 -19.10 -16.58
CA PRO A 153 -4.08 -18.76 -16.95
C PRO A 153 -5.05 -18.82 -15.75
N ASP A 154 -4.89 -19.81 -14.89
CA ASP A 154 -5.75 -20.02 -13.72
C ASP A 154 -5.47 -19.03 -12.56
N ALA A 155 -4.36 -18.29 -12.62
CA ALA A 155 -4.00 -17.31 -11.59
C ALA A 155 -4.95 -16.12 -11.54
N PHE A 156 -5.66 -15.86 -12.64
CA PHE A 156 -6.66 -14.78 -12.71
C PHE A 156 -8.08 -15.24 -12.35
N ALA A 157 -8.31 -16.54 -12.14
CA ALA A 157 -9.60 -17.02 -11.67
C ALA A 157 -9.86 -16.43 -10.27
N ALA A 158 -10.91 -15.62 -10.20
CA ALA A 158 -11.17 -14.70 -9.09
C ALA A 158 -11.11 -15.40 -7.72
N PRO A 159 -10.23 -14.96 -6.82
CA PRO A 159 -10.35 -15.32 -5.42
C PRO A 159 -11.45 -14.47 -4.79
N ASP A 160 -12.37 -15.10 -4.08
CA ASP A 160 -13.37 -14.40 -3.28
C ASP A 160 -12.70 -13.49 -2.22
N GLY A 161 -13.35 -12.37 -1.89
CA GLY A 161 -13.01 -11.63 -0.68
C GLY A 161 -12.15 -10.38 -0.82
N GLY A 162 -12.07 -9.77 -2.01
CA GLY A 162 -11.38 -8.47 -2.19
C GLY A 162 -9.85 -8.57 -2.30
N ILE A 163 -9.30 -9.77 -2.40
CA ILE A 163 -7.87 -10.03 -2.63
C ILE A 163 -7.41 -9.35 -3.92
N GLU A 164 -8.24 -9.35 -4.98
CA GLU A 164 -7.95 -8.70 -6.26
C GLU A 164 -7.61 -7.22 -6.09
N ALA A 165 -8.40 -6.50 -5.29
CA ALA A 165 -8.15 -5.08 -5.04
C ALA A 165 -6.84 -4.84 -4.29
N VAL A 166 -6.49 -5.73 -3.36
CA VAL A 166 -5.22 -5.67 -2.64
C VAL A 166 -4.05 -5.97 -3.57
N LEU A 167 -4.14 -7.03 -4.38
CA LEU A 167 -3.12 -7.38 -5.39
C LEU A 167 -2.87 -6.23 -6.37
N TYR A 168 -3.94 -5.66 -6.91
CA TYR A 168 -3.84 -4.55 -7.85
C TYR A 168 -3.19 -3.31 -7.22
N ARG A 169 -3.60 -2.94 -6.00
CA ARG A 169 -2.98 -1.83 -5.25
C ARG A 169 -1.51 -2.06 -4.95
N VAL A 170 -1.15 -3.27 -4.57
CA VAL A 170 0.24 -3.60 -4.31
C VAL A 170 1.07 -3.56 -5.58
N LEU A 171 0.52 -4.03 -6.71
CA LEU A 171 1.16 -3.90 -8.02
C LEU A 171 1.43 -2.43 -8.36
N GLN A 172 0.43 -1.56 -8.25
CA GLN A 172 0.56 -0.12 -8.51
C GLN A 172 1.67 0.52 -7.67
N GLU A 173 1.64 0.29 -6.35
CA GLU A 173 2.64 0.84 -5.41
C GLU A 173 4.05 0.29 -5.69
N SER A 174 4.15 -1.00 -6.04
CA SER A 174 5.43 -1.63 -6.39
C SER A 174 6.02 -1.02 -7.66
N LEU A 175 5.22 -0.86 -8.71
CA LEU A 175 5.65 -0.23 -9.96
C LEU A 175 6.04 1.25 -9.75
N SER A 176 5.28 1.98 -8.92
CA SER A 176 5.59 3.36 -8.53
C SER A 176 6.93 3.46 -7.78
N ASN A 177 7.20 2.52 -6.86
CA ASN A 177 8.46 2.45 -6.14
C ASN A 177 9.65 2.16 -7.06
N ILE A 178 9.47 1.31 -8.07
CA ILE A 178 10.50 1.02 -9.07
C ILE A 178 10.87 2.28 -9.85
N VAL A 179 9.88 3.03 -10.37
CA VAL A 179 10.15 4.28 -11.09
C VAL A 179 10.89 5.30 -10.24
N ARG A 180 10.52 5.42 -8.96
CA ARG A 180 11.10 6.43 -8.07
C ARG A 180 12.48 6.08 -7.54
N HIS A 181 12.79 4.77 -7.39
CA HIS A 181 13.90 4.36 -6.54
C HIS A 181 14.83 3.31 -7.15
N ALA A 182 14.37 2.49 -8.10
CA ALA A 182 15.13 1.31 -8.50
C ALA A 182 16.19 1.57 -9.57
N GLN A 183 16.00 2.58 -10.42
CA GLN A 183 16.84 2.77 -11.64
C GLN A 183 16.89 1.49 -12.50
N ALA A 184 15.80 0.76 -12.54
CA ALA A 184 15.68 -0.49 -13.27
C ALA A 184 15.48 -0.25 -14.77
N SER A 185 15.91 -1.17 -15.59
CA SER A 185 15.64 -1.21 -17.04
C SER A 185 14.60 -2.29 -17.41
N GLU A 186 14.35 -3.23 -16.49
CA GLU A 186 13.44 -4.34 -16.70
C GLU A 186 12.70 -4.70 -15.41
N VAL A 187 11.43 -5.01 -15.56
CA VAL A 187 10.54 -5.48 -14.49
C VAL A 187 9.85 -6.77 -14.94
N CYS A 188 9.76 -7.74 -14.05
CA CYS A 188 8.96 -8.94 -14.24
C CYS A 188 7.86 -8.99 -13.18
N VAL A 189 6.62 -9.10 -13.61
CA VAL A 189 5.44 -9.31 -12.75
C VAL A 189 5.02 -10.75 -12.92
N GLY A 190 5.08 -11.53 -11.85
CA GLY A 190 4.65 -12.93 -11.82
C GLY A 190 3.35 -13.07 -11.04
N LEU A 191 2.37 -13.77 -11.58
CA LEU A 191 1.16 -14.18 -10.87
C LEU A 191 1.01 -15.70 -10.97
N CYS A 192 1.04 -16.37 -9.82
CA CYS A 192 1.00 -17.83 -9.75
C CYS A 192 -0.09 -18.26 -8.75
N ARG A 193 -0.92 -19.23 -9.18
CA ARG A 193 -1.92 -19.90 -8.35
C ARG A 193 -1.45 -21.30 -8.02
N GLN A 194 -1.37 -21.62 -6.75
CA GLN A 194 -1.20 -22.96 -6.22
C GLN A 194 -2.50 -23.40 -5.56
N GLU A 195 -2.68 -24.69 -5.31
CA GLU A 195 -3.95 -25.27 -4.81
C GLU A 195 -4.64 -24.45 -3.71
N HIS A 196 -3.87 -23.85 -2.78
CA HIS A 196 -4.39 -23.12 -1.64
C HIS A 196 -3.80 -21.73 -1.48
N SER A 197 -3.12 -21.20 -2.48
CA SER A 197 -2.51 -19.88 -2.42
C SER A 197 -2.42 -19.18 -3.76
N LEU A 198 -2.63 -17.86 -3.74
CA LEU A 198 -2.39 -16.98 -4.87
C LEU A 198 -1.20 -16.08 -4.52
N SER A 199 -0.19 -16.02 -5.37
CA SER A 199 0.99 -15.21 -5.16
C SER A 199 1.22 -14.22 -6.30
N LEU A 200 1.56 -12.97 -5.93
CA LEU A 200 2.05 -11.94 -6.83
C LEU A 200 3.50 -11.65 -6.50
N THR A 201 4.36 -11.70 -7.50
CA THR A 201 5.77 -11.31 -7.39
C THR A 201 6.07 -10.17 -8.35
N VAL A 202 6.66 -9.09 -7.85
CA VAL A 202 7.15 -7.98 -8.67
C VAL A 202 8.65 -7.90 -8.48
N ARG A 203 9.41 -8.14 -9.56
CA ARG A 203 10.87 -8.17 -9.54
C ARG A 203 11.44 -7.14 -10.51
N ASP A 204 12.35 -6.32 -10.04
CA ASP A 204 13.16 -5.40 -10.85
C ASP A 204 14.63 -5.82 -10.90
N ASN A 205 15.35 -5.32 -11.89
CA ASN A 205 16.80 -5.49 -12.06
C ASN A 205 17.60 -4.23 -11.67
N GLY A 206 17.05 -3.40 -10.77
CA GLY A 206 17.62 -2.11 -10.42
C GLY A 206 18.70 -2.16 -9.35
N ALA A 207 18.91 -1.03 -8.69
CA ALA A 207 19.97 -0.84 -7.69
C ALA A 207 19.80 -1.68 -6.41
N GLY A 208 18.62 -2.25 -6.18
CA GLY A 208 18.30 -2.92 -4.93
C GLY A 208 18.12 -1.97 -3.74
N LEU A 209 17.80 -2.53 -2.58
CA LEU A 209 17.64 -1.77 -1.34
C LEU A 209 18.98 -1.68 -0.59
N PRO A 210 19.33 -0.51 -0.02
CA PRO A 210 20.51 -0.40 0.84
C PRO A 210 20.33 -1.22 2.13
N GLN A 211 21.39 -1.90 2.57
CA GLN A 211 21.46 -2.59 3.85
C GLN A 211 22.01 -1.65 4.95
N PRO A 212 21.54 -1.78 6.24
CA PRO A 212 20.43 -2.58 6.76
C PRO A 212 19.12 -1.79 6.72
N THR A 213 18.03 -2.44 6.33
CA THR A 213 16.69 -1.86 6.18
C THR A 213 15.96 -1.60 7.51
N ALA A 214 16.63 -1.05 8.50
CA ALA A 214 16.00 -0.69 9.77
C ALA A 214 14.89 0.39 9.62
N ARG A 215 14.83 1.08 8.48
CA ARG A 215 13.76 2.03 8.13
C ARG A 215 13.15 1.66 6.78
N ARG A 216 12.28 0.66 6.77
CA ARG A 216 11.37 0.44 5.63
C ARG A 216 10.61 1.74 5.39
N GLY A 217 10.75 2.33 4.19
CA GLY A 217 10.01 3.53 3.81
C GLY A 217 8.51 3.34 3.96
N HIS A 218 7.76 4.43 4.00
CA HIS A 218 6.30 4.42 4.22
C HIS A 218 5.55 3.54 3.20
N GLY A 219 6.03 3.46 1.95
CA GLY A 219 5.45 2.62 0.90
C GLY A 219 5.51 1.13 1.20
N LEU A 220 6.69 0.60 1.52
CA LEU A 220 6.84 -0.84 1.83
C LEU A 220 6.11 -1.25 3.12
N ARG A 221 6.03 -0.36 4.12
CA ARG A 221 5.21 -0.59 5.33
C ARG A 221 3.73 -0.62 4.99
N GLY A 222 3.27 0.28 4.12
CA GLY A 222 1.87 0.31 3.66
C GLY A 222 1.48 -0.94 2.87
N ILE A 223 2.39 -1.47 2.03
CA ILE A 223 2.21 -2.75 1.35
C ILE A 223 2.08 -3.88 2.37
N ALA A 224 3.07 -4.03 3.27
CA ALA A 224 3.08 -5.11 4.26
C ALA A 224 1.81 -5.10 5.14
N GLN A 225 1.36 -3.93 5.56
CA GLN A 225 0.15 -3.78 6.37
C GLN A 225 -1.10 -4.23 5.60
N ARG A 226 -1.31 -3.77 4.35
CA ARG A 226 -2.47 -4.16 3.53
C ARG A 226 -2.51 -5.65 3.25
N VAL A 227 -1.37 -6.24 2.93
CA VAL A 227 -1.26 -7.69 2.70
C VAL A 227 -1.62 -8.46 3.97
N SER A 228 -1.12 -8.03 5.14
CA SER A 228 -1.45 -8.64 6.43
C SER A 228 -2.92 -8.49 6.81
N GLU A 229 -3.53 -7.33 6.56
CA GLU A 229 -4.96 -7.07 6.80
C GLU A 229 -5.87 -7.96 5.93
N ALA A 230 -5.41 -8.33 4.73
CA ALA A 230 -6.08 -9.28 3.84
C ALA A 230 -5.74 -10.75 4.14
N GLY A 231 -5.08 -11.04 5.26
CA GLY A 231 -4.71 -12.39 5.65
C GLY A 231 -3.54 -12.98 4.85
N GLY A 232 -2.82 -12.15 4.08
CA GLY A 232 -1.68 -12.58 3.27
C GLY A 232 -0.34 -12.44 3.99
N ARG A 233 0.71 -12.92 3.33
CA ARG A 233 2.11 -12.82 3.73
C ARG A 233 2.87 -11.95 2.73
N PHE A 234 3.79 -11.13 3.23
CA PHE A 234 4.63 -10.24 2.42
C PHE A 234 6.11 -10.48 2.71
N ASP A 235 6.87 -10.76 1.65
CA ASP A 235 8.31 -11.00 1.70
C ASP A 235 9.05 -10.07 0.73
N ILE A 236 10.27 -9.68 1.10
CA ILE A 236 11.16 -8.84 0.28
C ILE A 236 12.52 -9.52 0.21
N ALA A 237 12.97 -9.80 -1.01
CA ALA A 237 14.32 -10.21 -1.32
C ALA A 237 15.01 -9.11 -2.14
N SER A 238 16.10 -8.56 -1.63
CA SER A 238 16.85 -7.52 -2.32
C SER A 238 18.34 -7.66 -2.09
N THR A 239 19.11 -7.47 -3.16
CA THR A 239 20.57 -7.45 -3.10
C THR A 239 21.05 -6.15 -3.75
N PRO A 240 21.89 -5.36 -3.10
CA PRO A 240 22.45 -4.16 -3.69
C PRO A 240 23.09 -4.44 -5.05
N GLY A 241 22.69 -3.71 -6.08
CA GLY A 241 23.16 -3.86 -7.46
C GLY A 241 22.54 -5.03 -8.25
N ALA A 242 21.67 -5.84 -7.65
CA ALA A 242 21.03 -6.99 -8.31
C ALA A 242 19.49 -6.91 -8.33
N GLY A 243 18.94 -5.78 -7.88
CA GLY A 243 17.49 -5.50 -7.89
C GLY A 243 16.75 -5.92 -6.65
N THR A 244 15.42 -5.86 -6.73
CA THR A 244 14.50 -6.20 -5.65
C THR A 244 13.39 -7.11 -6.15
N ALA A 245 13.00 -8.08 -5.34
CA ALA A 245 11.80 -8.90 -5.53
C ALA A 245 10.87 -8.70 -4.34
N LEU A 246 9.64 -8.28 -4.61
CA LEU A 246 8.55 -8.18 -3.66
C LEU A 246 7.61 -9.35 -3.94
N THR A 247 7.38 -10.20 -2.95
CA THR A 247 6.47 -11.35 -3.08
C THR A 247 5.38 -11.24 -2.03
N MET A 248 4.15 -11.41 -2.45
CA MET A 248 2.99 -11.51 -1.58
C MET A 248 2.18 -12.75 -1.92
N SER A 249 1.69 -13.42 -0.90
CA SER A 249 0.89 -14.63 -1.03
C SER A 249 -0.34 -14.56 -0.15
N PHE A 250 -1.47 -15.01 -0.70
CA PHE A 250 -2.77 -15.02 -0.02
C PHE A 250 -3.30 -16.45 0.00
N PRO A 251 -3.85 -16.91 1.13
CA PRO A 251 -4.57 -18.18 1.15
C PRO A 251 -5.86 -18.03 0.34
N ILE A 252 -6.15 -19.02 -0.51
CA ILE A 252 -7.39 -19.14 -1.30
C ILE A 252 -8.05 -20.46 -1.00
N GLN A 253 -9.37 -20.51 -1.06
CA GLN A 253 -10.15 -21.74 -0.87
C GLN A 253 -10.32 -22.51 -2.17
#